data_24529a8ecadf112c76f72c05c2739855
#
_entry.id   24529a8ecadf112c76f72c05c2739855
#
_cell.length_a   1.000
_cell.length_b   1.000
_cell.length_c   1.000
_cell.angle_alpha   90.00
_cell.angle_beta   90.00
_cell.angle_gamma   90.00
#
_symmetry.space_group_name_H-M   'P 1'
#
loop_
_entity.id
_entity.type
_entity.pdbx_description
1 polymer ?
#
loop_
_entity_poly.entity_id
_entity_poly.type
_entity_poly.pdbx_seq_one_letter_code
_entity_poly.pdbx_strand_id
1 'polypeptide(L)'
;TFTQAKRIAWDYVKYYAGVIPGVSFNETELRVDFPNGGRLMLLSAENPDSLRGIYLDMCAFDEFGMQNPRVWGEVVRPALSDREGAAIFLGTPAGHNHFYDLLETAKSQIDEGSDQWYYKIVKASESKLVKDEELKAARAQMTPEQYEQEYECSFTAAIIGAYYGKLISDAEDNGRVTRVPYDPMYPVHTAWDLGINDSTAIWFA
;
A
#
# COMPACT_ATOMS: atom_id res chain seq x y z
N THR A 1 -12.49 5.47 2.88
CA THR A 1 -13.78 6.16 2.59
C THR A 1 -13.66 7.66 2.81
N PHE A 2 -14.53 8.45 2.16
CA PHE A 2 -14.61 9.91 2.39
C PHE A 2 -14.88 10.25 3.85
N THR A 3 -15.75 9.49 4.51
CA THR A 3 -16.05 9.66 5.94
C THR A 3 -14.84 9.41 6.84
N GLN A 4 -14.00 8.41 6.51
CA GLN A 4 -12.74 8.17 7.24
C GLN A 4 -11.76 9.31 7.04
N ALA A 5 -11.55 9.77 5.81
CA ALA A 5 -10.67 10.90 5.51
C ALA A 5 -11.08 12.14 6.32
N LYS A 6 -12.39 12.43 6.40
CA LYS A 6 -12.91 13.52 7.23
C LYS A 6 -12.59 13.34 8.72
N ARG A 7 -12.81 12.15 9.25
CA ARG A 7 -12.61 11.89 10.69
C ARG A 7 -11.15 11.87 11.12
N ILE A 8 -10.24 11.41 10.24
CA ILE A 8 -8.86 11.17 10.59
C ILE A 8 -7.98 12.36 10.20
N ALA A 9 -8.11 12.87 8.98
CA ALA A 9 -7.16 13.81 8.41
C ALA A 9 -7.66 15.27 8.38
N TRP A 10 -8.97 15.52 8.29
CA TRP A 10 -9.47 16.87 8.03
C TRP A 10 -9.14 17.88 9.12
N ASP A 11 -9.21 17.48 10.37
CA ASP A 11 -8.87 18.38 11.49
C ASP A 11 -7.39 18.71 11.51
N TYR A 12 -6.51 17.75 11.18
CA TYR A 12 -5.09 18.03 11.03
C TYR A 12 -4.81 18.97 9.86
N VAL A 13 -5.47 18.75 8.71
CA VAL A 13 -5.35 19.65 7.55
C VAL A 13 -5.76 21.08 7.94
N LYS A 14 -6.88 21.27 8.63
CA LYS A 14 -7.30 22.58 9.10
C LYS A 14 -6.30 23.20 10.10
N TYR A 15 -5.80 22.39 11.01
CA TYR A 15 -4.83 22.85 12.01
C TYR A 15 -3.54 23.36 11.35
N TYR A 16 -2.95 22.59 10.43
CA TYR A 16 -1.70 22.97 9.78
C TYR A 16 -1.89 24.06 8.72
N ALA A 17 -2.93 23.98 7.90
CA ALA A 17 -3.19 24.99 6.87
C ALA A 17 -3.71 26.31 7.44
N GLY A 18 -4.42 26.27 8.58
CA GLY A 18 -5.03 27.45 9.20
C GLY A 18 -4.06 28.50 9.69
N VAL A 19 -2.78 28.19 9.82
CA VAL A 19 -1.73 29.15 10.16
C VAL A 19 -1.34 30.05 8.97
N ILE A 20 -1.79 29.71 7.77
CA ILE A 20 -1.47 30.46 6.53
C ILE A 20 -2.52 31.57 6.33
N PRO A 21 -2.14 32.85 6.33
CA PRO A 21 -3.08 33.94 6.14
C PRO A 21 -3.81 33.84 4.79
N GLY A 22 -5.13 34.02 4.80
CA GLY A 22 -5.94 34.03 3.58
C GLY A 22 -6.32 32.65 3.04
N VAL A 23 -6.02 31.57 3.76
CA VAL A 23 -6.51 30.23 3.42
C VAL A 23 -8.03 30.15 3.65
N SER A 24 -8.73 29.39 2.80
CA SER A 24 -10.16 29.08 2.96
C SER A 24 -10.42 27.58 2.95
N PHE A 25 -11.47 27.16 3.67
CA PHE A 25 -11.83 25.76 3.84
C PHE A 25 -13.23 25.48 3.32
N ASN A 26 -13.38 24.43 2.53
CA ASN A 26 -14.67 23.88 2.12
C ASN A 26 -14.92 22.55 2.85
N GLU A 27 -15.80 22.61 3.84
CA GLU A 27 -16.13 21.45 4.71
C GLU A 27 -16.90 20.33 3.98
N THR A 28 -17.58 20.67 2.88
CA THR A 28 -18.35 19.69 2.11
C THR A 28 -17.45 18.90 1.16
N GLU A 29 -16.52 19.60 0.51
CA GLU A 29 -15.60 18.98 -0.44
C GLU A 29 -14.28 18.53 0.21
N LEU A 30 -14.10 18.80 1.51
CA LEU A 30 -12.84 18.60 2.24
C LEU A 30 -11.65 19.22 1.49
N ARG A 31 -11.83 20.47 1.13
CA ARG A 31 -10.90 21.22 0.27
C ARG A 31 -10.37 22.45 0.99
N VAL A 32 -9.09 22.70 0.79
CA VAL A 32 -8.39 23.92 1.19
C VAL A 32 -7.96 24.66 -0.06
N ASP A 33 -8.33 25.94 -0.16
CA ASP A 33 -7.87 26.83 -1.20
C ASP A 33 -6.85 27.81 -0.61
N PHE A 34 -5.66 27.88 -1.18
CA PHE A 34 -4.56 28.74 -0.74
C PHE A 34 -4.52 30.05 -1.53
N PRO A 35 -4.01 31.16 -0.93
CA PRO A 35 -3.98 32.48 -1.59
C PRO A 35 -3.19 32.52 -2.89
N ASN A 36 -2.23 31.62 -3.08
CA ASN A 36 -1.45 31.47 -4.30
C ASN A 36 -2.15 30.69 -5.42
N GLY A 37 -3.42 30.32 -5.22
CA GLY A 37 -4.21 29.50 -6.16
C GLY A 37 -3.98 27.97 -6.01
N GLY A 38 -3.09 27.56 -5.11
CA GLY A 38 -2.91 26.15 -4.77
C GLY A 38 -4.14 25.57 -4.09
N ARG A 39 -4.33 24.27 -4.21
CA ARG A 39 -5.47 23.54 -3.62
C ARG A 39 -5.00 22.22 -3.02
N LEU A 40 -5.55 21.89 -1.85
CA LEU A 40 -5.41 20.57 -1.24
C LEU A 40 -6.81 19.97 -1.06
N MET A 41 -6.97 18.71 -1.40
CA MET A 41 -8.24 17.99 -1.27
C MET A 41 -8.01 16.63 -0.63
N LEU A 42 -8.94 16.23 0.25
CA LEU A 42 -9.02 14.84 0.72
C LEU A 42 -10.03 14.09 -0.16
N LEU A 43 -9.58 13.03 -0.79
CA LEU A 43 -10.39 12.26 -1.73
C LEU A 43 -10.51 10.80 -1.25
N SER A 44 -11.55 10.10 -1.71
CA SER A 44 -11.73 8.67 -1.46
C SER A 44 -11.19 7.86 -2.63
N ALA A 45 -10.45 6.81 -2.33
CA ALA A 45 -9.94 5.86 -3.30
C ALA A 45 -10.87 4.64 -3.53
N GLU A 46 -12.08 4.64 -2.97
CA GLU A 46 -13.02 3.51 -3.12
C GLU A 46 -13.49 3.28 -4.55
N ASN A 47 -13.73 4.37 -5.26
CA ASN A 47 -14.11 4.32 -6.67
C ASN A 47 -13.06 5.02 -7.52
N PRO A 48 -12.15 4.29 -8.19
CA PRO A 48 -11.11 4.87 -9.02
C PRO A 48 -11.65 5.81 -10.11
N ASP A 49 -12.79 5.47 -10.71
CA ASP A 49 -13.35 6.26 -11.81
C ASP A 49 -13.84 7.66 -11.37
N SER A 50 -14.18 7.84 -10.10
CA SER A 50 -14.53 9.16 -9.54
C SER A 50 -13.36 10.14 -9.47
N LEU A 51 -12.14 9.65 -9.60
CA LEU A 51 -10.91 10.44 -9.57
C LEU A 51 -10.40 10.79 -10.98
N ARG A 52 -11.11 10.39 -12.05
CA ARG A 52 -10.71 10.73 -13.42
C ARG A 52 -10.89 12.20 -13.71
N GLY A 53 -9.94 12.77 -14.47
CA GLY A 53 -9.98 14.17 -14.89
C GLY A 53 -9.46 15.19 -13.88
N ILE A 54 -8.87 14.73 -12.76
CA ILE A 54 -8.16 15.59 -11.82
C ILE A 54 -6.77 15.93 -12.34
N TYR A 55 -6.30 17.15 -12.05
CA TYR A 55 -4.93 17.59 -12.31
C TYR A 55 -4.18 17.60 -10.99
N LEU A 56 -3.01 16.95 -10.95
CA LEU A 56 -2.26 16.77 -9.71
C LEU A 56 -0.80 17.19 -9.90
N ASP A 57 -0.30 17.99 -8.98
CA ASP A 57 1.12 18.25 -8.79
C ASP A 57 1.73 17.26 -7.77
N MET A 58 0.88 16.76 -6.85
CA MET A 58 1.28 15.77 -5.84
C MET A 58 0.08 14.97 -5.36
N CYS A 59 0.31 13.71 -5.04
CA CYS A 59 -0.66 12.84 -4.37
C CYS A 59 -0.02 12.09 -3.21
N ALA A 60 -0.69 12.06 -2.05
CA ALA A 60 -0.32 11.19 -0.93
C ALA A 60 -1.41 10.13 -0.73
N PHE A 61 -1.01 8.87 -0.72
CA PHE A 61 -1.86 7.73 -0.43
C PHE A 61 -1.64 7.29 1.01
N ASP A 62 -2.70 7.24 1.79
CA ASP A 62 -2.70 6.69 3.14
C ASP A 62 -3.32 5.29 3.11
N GLU A 63 -2.72 4.34 3.81
CA GLU A 63 -3.09 2.91 3.78
C GLU A 63 -3.14 2.33 2.36
N PHE A 64 -2.11 2.62 1.55
CA PHE A 64 -2.08 2.26 0.13
C PHE A 64 -2.29 0.77 -0.12
N GLY A 65 -1.74 -0.10 0.71
CA GLY A 65 -1.89 -1.55 0.60
C GLY A 65 -3.34 -2.06 0.68
N MET A 66 -4.25 -1.25 1.24
CA MET A 66 -5.67 -1.57 1.38
C MET A 66 -6.54 -0.93 0.29
N GLN A 67 -5.95 -0.14 -0.60
CA GLN A 67 -6.68 0.54 -1.67
C GLN A 67 -6.81 -0.33 -2.93
N ASN A 68 -7.73 0.03 -3.80
CA ASN A 68 -7.84 -0.60 -5.10
C ASN A 68 -6.60 -0.27 -5.95
N PRO A 69 -5.83 -1.25 -6.43
CA PRO A 69 -4.59 -1.03 -7.19
C PRO A 69 -4.80 -0.22 -8.48
N ARG A 70 -6.01 -0.23 -9.07
CA ARG A 70 -6.36 0.56 -10.25
C ARG A 70 -6.25 2.07 -10.01
N VAL A 71 -6.41 2.52 -8.75
CA VAL A 71 -6.32 3.96 -8.40
C VAL A 71 -4.98 4.53 -8.83
N TRP A 72 -3.89 3.85 -8.50
CA TRP A 72 -2.57 4.29 -8.90
C TRP A 72 -2.33 4.16 -10.40
N GLY A 73 -2.39 2.93 -10.93
CA GLY A 73 -1.94 2.63 -12.28
C GLY A 73 -2.79 3.26 -13.38
N GLU A 74 -4.12 3.31 -13.18
CA GLU A 74 -5.04 3.75 -14.23
C GLU A 74 -5.47 5.22 -14.11
N VAL A 75 -5.36 5.83 -12.92
CA VAL A 75 -5.93 7.15 -12.68
C VAL A 75 -4.90 8.16 -12.21
N VAL A 76 -4.26 7.94 -11.06
CA VAL A 76 -3.41 8.96 -10.44
C VAL A 76 -2.06 9.09 -11.15
N ARG A 77 -1.43 7.98 -11.52
CA ARG A 77 -0.14 8.02 -12.24
C ARG A 77 -0.23 8.80 -13.56
N PRO A 78 -1.24 8.58 -14.43
CA PRO A 78 -1.45 9.41 -15.61
C PRO A 78 -1.70 10.89 -15.28
N ALA A 79 -2.51 11.18 -14.24
CA ALA A 79 -2.83 12.56 -13.84
C ALA A 79 -1.62 13.35 -13.34
N LEU A 80 -0.62 12.68 -12.77
CA LEU A 80 0.65 13.28 -12.36
C LEU A 80 1.63 13.47 -13.51
N SER A 81 1.51 12.68 -14.59
CA SER A 81 2.49 12.67 -15.68
C SER A 81 2.56 14.00 -16.44
N ASP A 82 1.43 14.69 -16.62
CA ASP A 82 1.36 15.96 -17.35
C ASP A 82 2.14 17.09 -16.64
N ARG A 83 2.37 16.96 -15.34
CA ARG A 83 3.03 17.98 -14.51
C ARG A 83 4.33 17.51 -13.87
N GLU A 84 4.82 16.33 -14.26
CA GLU A 84 5.97 15.70 -13.62
C GLU A 84 5.78 15.62 -12.07
N GLY A 85 4.53 15.36 -11.66
CA GLY A 85 4.11 15.41 -10.28
C GLY A 85 4.66 14.24 -9.44
N ALA A 86 4.65 14.43 -8.12
CA ALA A 86 5.17 13.45 -7.15
C ALA A 86 4.07 12.64 -6.48
N ALA A 87 4.40 11.42 -6.04
CA ALA A 87 3.52 10.59 -5.23
C ALA A 87 4.21 10.11 -3.95
N ILE A 88 3.45 10.05 -2.86
CA ILE A 88 3.87 9.46 -1.59
C ILE A 88 2.90 8.30 -1.28
N PHE A 89 3.45 7.17 -0.90
CA PHE A 89 2.69 5.98 -0.51
C PHE A 89 3.02 5.63 0.92
N LEU A 90 2.00 5.58 1.76
CA LEU A 90 2.09 5.27 3.18
C LEU A 90 1.16 4.09 3.49
N GLY A 91 1.52 3.30 4.48
CA GLY A 91 0.68 2.21 4.97
C GLY A 91 1.44 1.14 5.72
N THR A 92 0.69 0.25 6.34
CA THR A 92 1.18 -0.97 6.95
C THR A 92 1.25 -2.09 5.90
N PRO A 93 2.27 -2.95 5.92
CA PRO A 93 2.32 -4.14 5.07
C PRO A 93 1.09 -5.03 5.23
N ALA A 94 0.62 -5.60 4.13
CA ALA A 94 -0.51 -6.54 4.11
C ALA A 94 -0.25 -7.68 3.12
N GLY A 95 0.79 -8.48 3.38
CA GLY A 95 1.25 -9.53 2.48
C GLY A 95 1.87 -8.98 1.18
N HIS A 96 2.12 -9.88 0.23
CA HIS A 96 2.66 -9.54 -1.08
C HIS A 96 1.56 -9.01 -2.01
N ASN A 97 1.20 -7.76 -1.83
CA ASN A 97 0.20 -7.04 -2.63
C ASN A 97 0.86 -5.94 -3.47
N HIS A 98 0.06 -5.13 -4.15
CA HIS A 98 0.55 -4.02 -4.99
C HIS A 98 1.41 -2.99 -4.24
N PHE A 99 1.31 -2.89 -2.91
CA PHE A 99 2.19 -2.04 -2.11
C PHE A 99 3.58 -2.69 -1.95
N TYR A 100 3.62 -4.02 -1.79
CA TYR A 100 4.87 -4.77 -1.84
C TYR A 100 5.55 -4.66 -3.21
N ASP A 101 4.80 -4.83 -4.29
CA ASP A 101 5.33 -4.71 -5.66
C ASP A 101 5.93 -3.32 -5.92
N LEU A 102 5.28 -2.28 -5.37
CA LEU A 102 5.79 -0.91 -5.45
C LEU A 102 7.08 -0.71 -4.66
N LEU A 103 7.21 -1.33 -3.47
CA LEU A 103 8.44 -1.31 -2.70
C LEU A 103 9.59 -2.01 -3.44
N GLU A 104 9.34 -3.17 -4.04
CA GLU A 104 10.35 -3.88 -4.82
C GLU A 104 10.77 -3.08 -6.07
N THR A 105 9.81 -2.41 -6.71
CA THR A 105 10.11 -1.46 -7.80
C THR A 105 11.01 -0.32 -7.31
N ALA A 106 10.70 0.29 -6.16
CA ALA A 106 11.50 1.37 -5.60
C ALA A 106 12.94 0.92 -5.30
N LYS A 107 13.11 -0.28 -4.72
CA LYS A 107 14.43 -0.87 -4.44
C LYS A 107 15.22 -1.06 -5.74
N SER A 108 14.63 -1.71 -6.75
CA SER A 108 15.28 -1.94 -8.05
C SER A 108 15.72 -0.63 -8.70
N GLN A 109 14.85 0.37 -8.72
CA GLN A 109 15.16 1.67 -9.31
C GLN A 109 16.30 2.41 -8.59
N ILE A 110 16.36 2.33 -7.27
CA ILE A 110 17.46 2.90 -6.48
C ILE A 110 18.76 2.15 -6.74
N ASP A 111 18.73 0.82 -6.80
CA ASP A 111 19.90 -0.02 -7.09
C ASP A 111 20.43 0.24 -8.51
N GLU A 112 19.57 0.59 -9.45
CA GLU A 112 19.91 1.03 -10.80
C GLU A 112 20.43 2.49 -10.87
N GLY A 113 20.47 3.19 -9.74
CA GLY A 113 21.01 4.56 -9.62
C GLY A 113 19.99 5.68 -9.84
N SER A 114 18.70 5.40 -9.81
CA SER A 114 17.66 6.43 -9.91
C SER A 114 17.61 7.31 -8.66
N ASP A 115 17.56 8.62 -8.84
CA ASP A 115 17.35 9.61 -7.79
C ASP A 115 15.88 10.02 -7.62
N GLN A 116 14.98 9.45 -8.45
CA GLN A 116 13.55 9.74 -8.43
C GLN A 116 12.78 8.91 -7.42
N TRP A 117 13.41 7.89 -6.83
CA TRP A 117 12.79 6.97 -5.91
C TRP A 117 13.42 7.05 -4.54
N TYR A 118 12.57 6.95 -3.53
CA TYR A 118 12.99 6.84 -2.13
C TYR A 118 12.04 5.91 -1.40
N TYR A 119 12.55 5.07 -0.52
CA TYR A 119 11.73 4.32 0.41
C TYR A 119 12.31 4.36 1.82
N LYS A 120 11.44 4.17 2.79
CA LYS A 120 11.82 4.01 4.19
C LYS A 120 10.88 3.05 4.88
N ILE A 121 11.44 2.05 5.56
CA ILE A 121 10.72 1.17 6.47
C ILE A 121 11.00 1.66 7.88
N VAL A 122 9.93 1.91 8.66
CA VAL A 122 10.03 2.44 10.01
C VAL A 122 9.40 1.46 10.96
N LYS A 123 10.21 0.54 11.50
CA LYS A 123 9.76 -0.43 12.48
C LYS A 123 9.54 0.22 13.84
N ALA A 124 8.53 -0.22 14.57
CA ALA A 124 8.25 0.29 15.91
C ALA A 124 9.40 0.03 16.88
N SER A 125 10.05 -1.14 16.79
CA SER A 125 11.22 -1.51 17.60
C SER A 125 12.43 -0.58 17.40
N GLU A 126 12.59 -0.02 16.20
CA GLU A 126 13.72 0.85 15.83
C GLU A 126 13.41 2.34 16.02
N SER A 127 12.14 2.74 15.85
CA SER A 127 11.73 4.15 15.84
C SER A 127 11.79 4.83 17.20
N LYS A 128 11.69 4.06 18.28
CA LYS A 128 11.57 4.51 19.69
C LYS A 128 10.38 5.44 19.96
N LEU A 129 9.43 5.49 19.05
CA LEU A 129 8.18 6.24 19.21
C LEU A 129 7.20 5.52 20.13
N VAL A 130 7.25 4.20 20.14
CA VAL A 130 6.48 3.33 21.03
C VAL A 130 7.40 2.84 22.14
N LYS A 131 6.95 2.91 23.39
CA LYS A 131 7.72 2.46 24.55
C LYS A 131 7.89 0.95 24.54
N ASP A 132 9.03 0.47 25.06
CA ASP A 132 9.35 -0.97 25.11
C ASP A 132 8.32 -1.78 25.90
N GLU A 133 7.74 -1.20 26.96
CA GLU A 133 6.67 -1.84 27.74
C GLU A 133 5.42 -2.06 26.91
N GLU A 134 5.06 -1.09 26.07
CA GLU A 134 3.92 -1.19 25.16
C GLU A 134 4.17 -2.23 24.05
N LEU A 135 5.36 -2.25 23.47
CA LEU A 135 5.74 -3.29 22.50
C LEU A 135 5.68 -4.69 23.10
N LYS A 136 6.10 -4.87 24.37
CA LYS A 136 5.99 -6.15 25.07
C LYS A 136 4.52 -6.53 25.33
N ALA A 137 3.69 -5.56 25.71
CA ALA A 137 2.27 -5.79 25.95
C ALA A 137 1.54 -6.16 24.63
N ALA A 138 1.82 -5.46 23.54
CA ALA A 138 1.28 -5.77 22.23
C ALA A 138 1.69 -7.19 21.77
N ARG A 139 2.97 -7.54 21.90
CA ARG A 139 3.48 -8.88 21.55
C ARG A 139 2.84 -10.00 22.34
N ALA A 140 2.43 -9.75 23.58
CA ALA A 140 1.75 -10.73 24.43
C ALA A 140 0.26 -10.92 24.06
N GLN A 141 -0.35 -9.95 23.36
CA GLN A 141 -1.78 -9.95 23.02
C GLN A 141 -2.06 -10.30 21.56
N MET A 142 -1.03 -10.29 20.72
CA MET A 142 -1.15 -10.53 19.26
C MET A 142 -0.49 -11.87 18.89
N THR A 143 -0.87 -12.42 17.73
CA THR A 143 -0.07 -13.51 17.18
C THR A 143 1.28 -12.98 16.70
N PRO A 144 2.31 -13.84 16.62
CA PRO A 144 3.61 -13.43 16.10
C PRO A 144 3.50 -12.75 14.74
N GLU A 145 2.70 -13.30 13.84
CA GLU A 145 2.49 -12.78 12.47
C GLU A 145 1.83 -11.40 12.48
N GLN A 146 0.83 -11.18 13.35
CA GLN A 146 0.21 -9.87 13.51
C GLN A 146 1.21 -8.83 14.02
N TYR A 147 2.02 -9.22 15.03
CA TYR A 147 3.04 -8.32 15.57
C TYR A 147 4.09 -7.95 14.52
N GLU A 148 4.60 -8.93 13.79
CA GLU A 148 5.59 -8.71 12.73
C GLU A 148 5.03 -7.83 11.62
N GLN A 149 3.76 -7.97 11.26
CA GLN A 149 3.10 -7.13 10.26
C GLN A 149 2.93 -5.69 10.75
N GLU A 150 2.29 -5.51 11.92
CA GLU A 150 1.86 -4.19 12.39
C GLU A 150 2.99 -3.36 13.00
N TYR A 151 3.95 -4.01 13.69
CA TYR A 151 5.00 -3.32 14.44
C TYR A 151 6.38 -3.44 13.78
N GLU A 152 6.64 -4.51 13.05
CA GLU A 152 7.96 -4.75 12.43
C GLU A 152 7.93 -4.58 10.89
N CYS A 153 6.81 -4.14 10.33
CA CYS A 153 6.62 -3.84 8.92
C CYS A 153 6.92 -5.03 7.98
N SER A 154 6.58 -6.25 8.41
CA SER A 154 6.82 -7.45 7.63
C SER A 154 5.76 -7.64 6.54
N PHE A 155 6.19 -7.73 5.28
CA PHE A 155 5.33 -8.14 4.16
C PHE A 155 5.19 -9.65 4.05
N THR A 156 6.07 -10.42 4.68
CA THR A 156 6.07 -11.89 4.63
C THR A 156 5.33 -12.53 5.80
N ALA A 157 4.87 -11.73 6.77
CA ALA A 157 4.02 -12.25 7.83
C ALA A 157 2.80 -12.94 7.21
N ALA A 158 2.56 -14.19 7.60
CA ALA A 158 1.50 -14.99 7.01
C ALA A 158 0.16 -14.26 7.11
N ILE A 159 -0.58 -14.18 6.00
CA ILE A 159 -1.91 -13.57 5.98
C ILE A 159 -2.76 -14.28 7.04
N ILE A 160 -3.30 -13.52 7.98
CA ILE A 160 -4.14 -14.04 9.08
C ILE A 160 -5.28 -14.85 8.47
N GLY A 161 -5.36 -16.13 8.84
CA GLY A 161 -6.34 -17.07 8.29
C GLY A 161 -5.87 -17.87 7.08
N ALA A 162 -4.68 -17.66 6.55
CA ALA A 162 -4.12 -18.51 5.51
C ALA A 162 -3.70 -19.88 6.09
N TYR A 163 -4.38 -20.96 5.68
CA TYR A 163 -4.09 -22.32 6.15
C TYR A 163 -2.64 -22.76 5.89
N TYR A 164 -2.03 -22.30 4.83
CA TYR A 164 -0.71 -22.73 4.36
C TYR A 164 0.33 -21.60 4.30
N GLY A 165 0.03 -20.41 4.84
CA GLY A 165 0.89 -19.24 4.72
C GLY A 165 2.34 -19.52 5.14
N LYS A 166 2.55 -20.09 6.34
CA LYS A 166 3.87 -20.45 6.83
C LYS A 166 4.55 -21.53 5.98
N LEU A 167 3.81 -22.54 5.53
CA LEU A 167 4.37 -23.63 4.72
C LEU A 167 4.81 -23.13 3.33
N ILE A 168 4.11 -22.15 2.77
CA ILE A 168 4.47 -21.51 1.50
C ILE A 168 5.72 -20.65 1.70
N SER A 169 5.75 -19.80 2.73
CA SER A 169 6.95 -19.01 3.07
C SER A 169 8.18 -19.90 3.28
N ASP A 170 8.05 -20.97 4.08
CA ASP A 170 9.12 -21.95 4.26
C ASP A 170 9.55 -22.62 2.93
N ALA A 171 8.63 -22.78 2.00
CA ALA A 171 8.93 -23.35 0.68
C ALA A 171 9.69 -22.35 -0.20
N GLU A 172 9.34 -21.08 -0.16
CA GLU A 172 10.03 -19.98 -0.86
C GLU A 172 11.45 -19.80 -0.30
N ASP A 173 11.59 -19.69 1.01
CA ASP A 173 12.88 -19.51 1.70
C ASP A 173 13.85 -20.69 1.44
N ASN A 174 13.32 -21.89 1.29
CA ASN A 174 14.09 -23.09 0.95
C ASN A 174 14.27 -23.30 -0.56
N GLY A 175 13.88 -22.35 -1.40
CA GLY A 175 14.01 -22.43 -2.86
C GLY A 175 13.17 -23.52 -3.52
N ARG A 176 12.12 -24.03 -2.85
CA ARG A 176 11.21 -25.03 -3.40
C ARG A 176 10.14 -24.43 -4.31
N VAL A 177 9.89 -23.12 -4.18
CA VAL A 177 9.06 -22.35 -5.12
C VAL A 177 10.01 -21.78 -6.17
N THR A 178 9.97 -22.33 -7.36
CA THR A 178 10.91 -21.96 -8.44
C THR A 178 10.22 -22.10 -9.80
N ARG A 179 10.85 -21.57 -10.83
CA ARG A 179 10.39 -21.76 -12.20
C ARG A 179 10.69 -23.18 -12.65
N VAL A 180 9.66 -23.96 -12.90
CA VAL A 180 9.78 -25.32 -13.47
C VAL A 180 9.53 -25.23 -14.98
N PRO A 181 10.56 -25.46 -15.82
CA PRO A 181 10.36 -25.46 -17.26
C PRO A 181 9.53 -26.68 -17.69
N TYR A 182 8.69 -26.49 -18.73
CA TYR A 182 7.97 -27.59 -19.34
C TYR A 182 8.97 -28.56 -20.00
N ASP A 183 8.82 -29.87 -19.69
CA ASP A 183 9.58 -30.93 -20.34
C ASP A 183 8.61 -31.84 -21.12
N PRO A 184 8.71 -31.90 -22.47
CA PRO A 184 7.81 -32.68 -23.29
C PRO A 184 7.96 -34.21 -23.12
N MET A 185 8.96 -34.67 -22.38
CA MET A 185 9.15 -36.10 -22.09
C MET A 185 8.23 -36.63 -20.99
N TYR A 186 7.61 -35.73 -20.22
CA TYR A 186 6.72 -36.09 -19.12
C TYR A 186 5.28 -35.63 -19.37
N PRO A 187 4.28 -36.45 -18.97
CA PRO A 187 2.88 -36.04 -19.04
C PRO A 187 2.64 -34.91 -18.03
N VAL A 188 1.84 -33.92 -18.41
CA VAL A 188 1.40 -32.86 -17.52
C VAL A 188 0.03 -33.20 -16.98
N HIS A 189 -0.09 -33.31 -15.68
CA HIS A 189 -1.38 -33.43 -15.00
C HIS A 189 -1.89 -32.05 -14.58
N THR A 190 -3.19 -31.84 -14.67
CA THR A 190 -3.79 -30.55 -14.28
C THR A 190 -4.91 -30.78 -13.27
N ALA A 191 -4.96 -29.93 -12.26
CA ALA A 191 -6.08 -29.83 -11.32
C ALA A 191 -6.72 -28.44 -11.46
N TRP A 192 -8.03 -28.39 -11.51
CA TRP A 192 -8.81 -27.19 -11.77
C TRP A 192 -9.69 -26.89 -10.57
N ASP A 193 -9.58 -25.65 -10.06
CA ASP A 193 -10.55 -25.06 -9.13
C ASP A 193 -11.33 -23.99 -9.89
N LEU A 194 -12.62 -24.28 -10.14
CA LEU A 194 -13.48 -23.43 -10.95
C LEU A 194 -14.21 -22.43 -10.05
N GLY A 195 -13.70 -21.20 -10.02
CA GLY A 195 -14.36 -20.10 -9.33
C GLY A 195 -15.69 -19.69 -9.99
N ILE A 196 -16.69 -19.34 -9.18
CA ILE A 196 -17.98 -18.79 -9.65
C ILE A 196 -18.04 -17.29 -9.37
N ASN A 197 -17.53 -16.84 -8.20
CA ASN A 197 -17.46 -15.44 -7.79
C ASN A 197 -16.01 -15.00 -7.51
N ASP A 198 -15.05 -15.84 -7.76
CA ASP A 198 -13.62 -15.69 -7.57
C ASP A 198 -12.86 -16.18 -8.81
N SER A 199 -11.54 -16.08 -8.80
CA SER A 199 -10.71 -16.49 -9.93
C SER A 199 -10.63 -18.01 -10.03
N THR A 200 -10.70 -18.53 -11.26
CA THR A 200 -10.37 -19.94 -11.53
C THR A 200 -8.88 -20.17 -11.33
N ALA A 201 -8.49 -21.17 -10.54
CA ALA A 201 -7.13 -21.60 -10.36
C ALA A 201 -6.85 -22.91 -11.10
N ILE A 202 -5.69 -23.00 -11.77
CA ILE A 202 -5.25 -24.19 -12.51
C ILE A 202 -3.86 -24.57 -12.01
N TRP A 203 -3.74 -25.79 -11.54
CA TRP A 203 -2.46 -26.39 -11.12
C TRP A 203 -1.95 -27.32 -12.19
N PHE A 204 -0.65 -27.23 -12.47
CA PHE A 204 0.09 -28.10 -13.38
C PHE A 204 1.08 -28.93 -12.55
N ALA A 205 1.09 -30.24 -12.72
CA ALA A 205 1.97 -31.17 -12.01
C ALA A 205 2.55 -32.24 -12.97
#